data_bd30c50a4b6df6dd46d771dc648fe067
#
_entry.id   bd30c50a4b6df6dd46d771dc648fe067
#
_cell.length_a   1.000
_cell.length_b   1.000
_cell.length_c   1.000
_cell.angle_alpha   90.00
_cell.angle_beta   90.00
_cell.angle_gamma   90.00
#
_symmetry.space_group_name_H-M   'P 1'
#
loop_
_entity.id
_entity.type
_entity.pdbx_description
1 polymer ?
#
loop_
_entity_poly.entity_id
_entity_poly.type
_entity_poly.pdbx_seq_one_letter_code
_entity_poly.pdbx_strand_id
1 'polypeptide(L)'
;WHFNKRNFGHRMTWLPEWRVTVGDDVYTTVTSVSYASGRLDIDRQCTAGYCRVEIINTDNSPFTINVTEPITLELKNSSGTYVTVFGGEVSDFNIGVRSPEETGYVTTGTILGIGSLARLTKAIYNTALSEGLDGAQIAAILGAALNLSWAEVTPTVTWDTYPATTTW
;
A
#
# COMPACT_ATOMS: atom_id res chain seq x y z
N TRP A 1 -34.35 -13.99 45.05
CA TRP A 1 -33.81 -14.12 43.71
C TRP A 1 -32.55 -13.26 43.62
N HIS A 2 -31.36 -13.92 43.71
CA HIS A 2 -30.08 -13.26 43.57
C HIS A 2 -29.74 -13.22 42.07
N PHE A 3 -29.74 -12.04 41.48
CA PHE A 3 -29.20 -11.82 40.14
C PHE A 3 -27.65 -11.84 40.20
N ASN A 4 -27.09 -12.91 39.72
CA ASN A 4 -25.64 -13.06 39.55
C ASN A 4 -25.18 -12.12 38.43
N LYS A 5 -24.56 -10.97 38.75
CA LYS A 5 -23.89 -10.09 37.80
C LYS A 5 -22.74 -10.87 37.17
N ARG A 6 -23.00 -11.47 36.01
CA ARG A 6 -21.93 -11.99 35.16
C ARG A 6 -21.03 -10.82 34.78
N ASN A 7 -19.81 -10.85 35.24
CA ASN A 7 -18.74 -10.00 34.74
C ASN A 7 -18.65 -10.22 33.24
N PHE A 8 -19.17 -9.29 32.47
CA PHE A 8 -18.87 -9.21 31.04
C PHE A 8 -17.40 -8.89 30.90
N GLY A 9 -16.67 -9.88 30.42
CA GLY A 9 -15.24 -9.87 30.26
C GLY A 9 -14.72 -8.62 29.60
N HIS A 10 -13.51 -8.24 29.95
CA HIS A 10 -12.75 -7.18 29.34
C HIS A 10 -12.88 -7.28 27.82
N ARG A 11 -13.57 -6.32 27.22
CA ARG A 11 -13.42 -6.08 25.79
C ARG A 11 -11.96 -5.71 25.60
N MET A 12 -11.18 -6.63 25.08
CA MET A 12 -9.89 -6.30 24.52
C MET A 12 -10.17 -5.34 23.37
N THR A 13 -10.00 -4.06 23.61
CA THR A 13 -10.01 -3.04 22.57
C THR A 13 -8.69 -3.21 21.83
N TRP A 14 -8.69 -3.98 20.75
CA TRP A 14 -7.56 -4.00 19.83
C TRP A 14 -7.53 -2.64 19.14
N LEU A 15 -6.48 -1.87 19.39
CA LEU A 15 -6.18 -0.63 18.69
C LEU A 15 -5.15 -0.98 17.61
N PRO A 16 -5.52 -0.85 16.33
CA PRO A 16 -4.56 -1.08 15.26
C PRO A 16 -3.43 -0.06 15.34
N GLU A 17 -2.20 -0.55 15.36
CA GLU A 17 -1.01 0.28 15.30
C GLU A 17 -0.50 0.28 13.86
N TRP A 18 -0.53 1.46 13.24
CA TRP A 18 -0.17 1.66 11.85
C TRP A 18 1.22 2.27 11.73
N ARG A 19 1.89 1.91 10.65
CA ARG A 19 3.13 2.53 10.21
C ARG A 19 3.04 2.81 8.72
N VAL A 20 3.48 4.00 8.32
CA VAL A 20 3.58 4.40 6.91
C VAL A 20 5.03 4.76 6.63
N THR A 21 5.58 4.17 5.58
CA THR A 21 6.90 4.51 5.07
C THR A 21 6.73 5.19 3.71
N VAL A 22 7.32 6.35 3.54
CA VAL A 22 7.35 7.09 2.26
C VAL A 22 8.80 7.39 1.93
N GLY A 23 9.30 6.85 0.83
CA GLY A 23 10.72 6.87 0.56
C GLY A 23 11.50 6.21 1.69
N ASP A 24 12.38 6.99 2.32
CA ASP A 24 13.18 6.56 3.48
C ASP A 24 12.56 6.98 4.83
N ASP A 25 11.49 7.77 4.82
CA ASP A 25 10.88 8.33 6.02
C ASP A 25 9.79 7.43 6.58
N VAL A 26 9.78 7.26 7.91
CA VAL A 26 8.83 6.40 8.64
C VAL A 26 7.95 7.25 9.54
N TYR A 27 6.63 7.16 9.32
CA TYR A 27 5.61 7.84 10.10
C TYR A 27 4.80 6.85 10.93
N THR A 28 4.79 7.03 12.25
CA THR A 28 4.03 6.20 13.21
C THR A 28 2.85 6.94 13.84
N THR A 29 2.80 8.27 13.70
CA THR A 29 1.70 9.11 14.22
C THR A 29 0.50 9.11 13.27
N VAL A 30 0.03 7.92 12.90
CA VAL A 30 -1.08 7.72 11.97
C VAL A 30 -2.40 7.80 12.69
N THR A 31 -3.30 8.67 12.24
CA THR A 31 -4.61 8.92 12.88
C THR A 31 -5.77 8.31 12.12
N SER A 32 -5.66 8.20 10.81
CA SER A 32 -6.71 7.65 9.97
C SER A 32 -6.10 6.89 8.80
N VAL A 33 -6.67 5.74 8.49
CA VAL A 33 -6.27 4.90 7.37
C VAL A 33 -7.51 4.42 6.63
N SER A 34 -7.49 4.59 5.33
CA SER A 34 -8.44 3.95 4.40
C SER A 34 -7.65 3.38 3.23
N TYR A 35 -7.82 2.10 2.93
CA TYR A 35 -7.14 1.49 1.80
C TYR A 35 -8.01 0.42 1.13
N ALA A 36 -7.73 0.17 -0.13
CA ALA A 36 -8.30 -0.94 -0.89
C ALA A 36 -7.19 -1.60 -1.72
N SER A 37 -7.16 -2.92 -1.72
CA SER A 37 -6.13 -3.71 -2.40
C SER A 37 -6.32 -3.84 -3.91
N GLY A 38 -7.31 -3.19 -4.49
CA GLY A 38 -7.56 -3.19 -5.93
C GLY A 38 -8.30 -4.41 -6.47
N ARG A 39 -8.57 -5.44 -5.66
CA ARG A 39 -9.43 -6.56 -6.00
C ARG A 39 -10.51 -6.70 -4.94
N LEU A 40 -11.74 -6.39 -5.32
CA LEU A 40 -12.89 -6.45 -4.40
C LEU A 40 -13.54 -7.84 -4.36
N ASP A 41 -13.39 -8.63 -5.43
CA ASP A 41 -13.99 -9.94 -5.56
C ASP A 41 -13.16 -10.82 -6.50
N ILE A 42 -13.29 -12.14 -6.35
CA ILE A 42 -12.55 -13.13 -7.15
C ILE A 42 -12.93 -13.05 -8.64
N ASP A 43 -14.18 -12.69 -8.94
CA ASP A 43 -14.72 -12.63 -10.30
C ASP A 43 -14.52 -11.27 -10.98
N ARG A 44 -13.93 -10.29 -10.28
CA ARG A 44 -13.70 -8.97 -10.84
C ARG A 44 -12.27 -8.80 -11.34
N GLN A 45 -12.14 -8.02 -12.41
CA GLN A 45 -10.84 -7.61 -12.92
C GLN A 45 -10.09 -6.82 -11.83
N CYS A 46 -8.78 -7.08 -11.69
CA CYS A 46 -7.94 -6.30 -10.81
C CYS A 46 -7.89 -4.84 -11.26
N THR A 47 -8.12 -3.94 -10.32
CA THR A 47 -7.95 -2.49 -10.49
C THR A 47 -6.77 -2.02 -9.66
N ALA A 48 -6.31 -0.80 -9.88
CA ALA A 48 -5.30 -0.23 -9.01
C ALA A 48 -5.86 -0.06 -7.59
N GLY A 49 -5.11 -0.53 -6.61
CA GLY A 49 -5.39 -0.25 -5.21
C GLY A 49 -5.16 1.23 -4.90
N TYR A 50 -5.69 1.68 -3.79
CA TYR A 50 -5.43 3.02 -3.27
C TYR A 50 -5.30 3.00 -1.76
N CYS A 51 -4.61 3.97 -1.20
CA CYS A 51 -4.65 4.26 0.23
C CYS A 51 -4.76 5.77 0.47
N ARG A 52 -5.44 6.11 1.55
CA ARG A 52 -5.46 7.45 2.14
C ARG A 52 -5.05 7.33 3.58
N VAL A 53 -4.03 8.07 3.96
CA VAL A 53 -3.47 8.05 5.31
C VAL A 53 -3.39 9.47 5.83
N GLU A 54 -3.87 9.67 7.05
CA GLU A 54 -3.68 10.92 7.78
C GLU A 54 -2.63 10.72 8.87
N ILE A 55 -1.63 11.58 8.89
CA ILE A 55 -0.55 11.62 9.88
C ILE A 55 -0.59 12.94 10.64
N ILE A 56 -0.24 12.91 11.92
CA ILE A 56 -0.07 14.11 12.73
C ILE A 56 1.41 14.34 12.94
N ASN A 57 1.82 15.58 12.71
CA ASN A 57 3.13 16.07 13.09
C ASN A 57 3.02 16.83 14.41
N THR A 58 3.63 16.31 15.46
CA THR A 58 3.59 16.86 16.80
C THR A 58 4.82 17.70 17.18
N ASP A 59 5.86 17.66 16.36
CA ASP A 59 7.16 18.30 16.62
C ASP A 59 7.47 19.48 15.69
N ASN A 60 6.51 19.85 14.81
CA ASN A 60 6.67 20.90 13.79
C ASN A 60 7.83 20.68 12.81
N SER A 61 8.34 19.46 12.69
CA SER A 61 9.30 19.14 11.63
C SER A 61 8.62 19.26 10.26
N PRO A 62 9.33 19.65 9.21
CA PRO A 62 8.75 19.69 7.86
C PRO A 62 8.47 18.27 7.37
N PHE A 63 7.34 18.09 6.66
CA PHE A 63 7.11 16.88 5.89
C PHE A 63 8.01 16.86 4.65
N THR A 64 8.68 15.75 4.41
CA THR A 64 9.59 15.53 3.26
C THR A 64 8.98 14.61 2.19
N ILE A 65 7.66 14.62 2.08
CA ILE A 65 6.91 13.73 1.18
C ILE A 65 6.79 14.34 -0.21
N ASN A 66 7.23 13.61 -1.22
CA ASN A 66 7.10 14.01 -2.63
C ASN A 66 6.14 13.08 -3.38
N VAL A 67 5.50 13.61 -4.40
CA VAL A 67 4.68 12.81 -5.34
C VAL A 67 5.60 11.85 -6.10
N THR A 68 5.13 10.65 -6.37
CA THR A 68 5.83 9.53 -7.00
C THR A 68 6.82 8.76 -6.11
N GLU A 69 7.04 9.18 -4.88
CA GLU A 69 7.81 8.37 -3.94
C GLU A 69 7.10 7.07 -3.59
N PRO A 70 7.86 5.98 -3.36
CA PRO A 70 7.27 4.73 -2.92
C PRO A 70 6.61 4.90 -1.55
N ILE A 71 5.40 4.34 -1.40
CA ILE A 71 4.67 4.30 -0.13
C ILE A 71 4.39 2.85 0.26
N THR A 72 4.62 2.55 1.53
CA THR A 72 4.26 1.27 2.15
C THR A 72 3.43 1.52 3.39
N LEU A 73 2.25 0.89 3.44
CA LEU A 73 1.38 0.90 4.61
C LEU A 73 1.46 -0.44 5.32
N GLU A 74 1.71 -0.41 6.61
CA GLU A 74 1.89 -1.60 7.43
C GLU A 74 1.01 -1.54 8.66
N LEU A 75 0.54 -2.71 9.06
CA LEU A 75 -0.25 -2.93 10.27
C LEU A 75 0.50 -3.88 11.20
N LYS A 76 0.59 -3.52 12.48
CA LYS A 76 1.18 -4.38 13.49
C LYS A 76 0.22 -5.51 13.83
N ASN A 77 0.68 -6.74 13.66
CA ASN A 77 -0.09 -7.93 13.98
C ASN A 77 -0.07 -8.24 15.50
N SER A 78 -0.81 -9.26 15.92
CA SER A 78 -0.88 -9.69 17.32
C SER A 78 0.45 -10.17 17.91
N SER A 79 1.41 -10.54 17.05
CA SER A 79 2.77 -10.94 17.46
C SER A 79 3.71 -9.74 17.61
N GLY A 80 3.24 -8.50 17.39
CA GLY A 80 4.04 -7.29 17.45
C GLY A 80 4.86 -7.01 16.18
N THR A 81 4.66 -7.76 15.11
CA THR A 81 5.36 -7.59 13.83
C THR A 81 4.53 -6.75 12.87
N TYR A 82 5.16 -5.81 12.19
CA TYR A 82 4.52 -5.05 11.12
C TYR A 82 4.42 -5.90 9.85
N VAL A 83 3.22 -5.92 9.28
CA VAL A 83 2.90 -6.63 8.04
C VAL A 83 2.42 -5.62 7.01
N THR A 84 2.99 -5.65 5.83
CA THR A 84 2.58 -4.79 4.72
C THR A 84 1.17 -5.15 4.26
N VAL A 85 0.30 -4.15 4.23
CA VAL A 85 -1.10 -4.29 3.75
C VAL A 85 -1.35 -3.54 2.45
N PHE A 86 -0.50 -2.56 2.14
CA PHE A 86 -0.55 -1.81 0.89
C PHE A 86 0.85 -1.37 0.47
N GLY A 87 1.12 -1.39 -0.83
CA GLY A 87 2.32 -0.85 -1.45
C GLY A 87 1.99 -0.14 -2.75
N GLY A 88 2.64 0.99 -3.00
CA GLY A 88 2.39 1.80 -4.18
C GLY A 88 3.27 3.04 -4.23
N GLU A 89 2.72 4.12 -4.76
CA GLU A 89 3.36 5.42 -4.88
C GLU A 89 2.46 6.52 -4.36
N VAL A 90 3.07 7.57 -3.85
CA VAL A 90 2.36 8.79 -3.48
C VAL A 90 1.82 9.46 -4.74
N SER A 91 0.50 9.62 -4.80
CA SER A 91 -0.18 10.33 -5.90
C SER A 91 -0.47 11.78 -5.56
N ASP A 92 -0.67 12.09 -4.28
CA ASP A 92 -0.94 13.45 -3.79
C ASP A 92 -0.60 13.55 -2.31
N PHE A 93 -0.23 14.76 -1.88
CA PHE A 93 0.07 15.06 -0.49
C PHE A 93 -0.46 16.44 -0.14
N ASN A 94 -1.29 16.50 0.89
CA ASN A 94 -1.88 17.75 1.38
C ASN A 94 -1.53 18.00 2.83
N ILE A 95 -1.13 19.24 3.12
CA ILE A 95 -0.85 19.68 4.49
C ILE A 95 -2.03 20.48 5.01
N GLY A 96 -2.50 20.12 6.19
CA GLY A 96 -3.52 20.84 6.92
C GLY A 96 -2.99 21.32 8.27
N VAL A 97 -3.61 22.36 8.80
CA VAL A 97 -3.34 22.82 10.17
C VAL A 97 -4.60 22.62 10.98
N ARG A 98 -4.48 21.93 12.10
CA ARG A 98 -5.57 21.81 13.09
C ARG A 98 -5.16 22.57 14.33
N SER A 99 -6.13 23.22 14.95
CA SER A 99 -5.96 23.88 16.24
C SER A 99 -6.90 23.21 17.25
N PRO A 100 -6.45 22.13 17.92
CA PRO A 100 -7.18 21.62 19.07
C PRO A 100 -7.17 22.68 20.17
N GLU A 101 -8.31 22.92 20.79
CA GLU A 101 -8.51 24.02 21.75
C GLU A 101 -7.51 24.03 22.93
N GLU A 102 -6.91 22.89 23.28
CA GLU A 102 -6.06 22.74 24.46
C GLU A 102 -4.55 22.62 24.17
N THR A 103 -4.13 22.31 22.95
CA THR A 103 -2.72 21.92 22.66
C THR A 103 -1.99 22.77 21.63
N GLY A 104 -2.63 23.85 21.16
CA GLY A 104 -2.03 24.70 20.13
C GLY A 104 -2.23 24.16 18.72
N TYR A 105 -1.44 24.66 17.78
CA TYR A 105 -1.52 24.25 16.37
C TYR A 105 -0.79 22.94 16.13
N VAL A 106 -1.45 22.02 15.44
CA VAL A 106 -0.89 20.75 15.01
C VAL A 106 -0.96 20.66 13.49
N THR A 107 0.14 20.34 12.87
CA THR A 107 0.20 20.12 11.42
C THR A 107 -0.24 18.68 11.12
N THR A 108 -1.11 18.53 10.14
CA THR A 108 -1.57 17.22 9.66
C THR A 108 -1.17 17.04 8.21
N GLY A 109 -0.71 15.84 7.86
CA GLY A 109 -0.45 15.44 6.48
C GLY A 109 -1.49 14.43 6.03
N THR A 110 -2.08 14.65 4.85
CA THR A 110 -2.90 13.64 4.20
C THR A 110 -2.16 13.12 2.97
N ILE A 111 -1.83 11.85 2.99
CA ILE A 111 -1.13 11.16 1.91
C ILE A 111 -2.15 10.35 1.12
N LEU A 112 -2.18 10.52 -0.19
CA LEU A 112 -2.91 9.66 -1.11
C LEU A 112 -1.91 8.80 -1.86
N GLY A 113 -2.05 7.49 -1.75
CA GLY A 113 -1.23 6.51 -2.46
C GLY A 113 -2.04 5.73 -3.49
N ILE A 114 -1.43 5.40 -4.60
CA ILE A 114 -1.99 4.53 -5.63
C ILE A 114 -1.10 3.30 -5.83
N GLY A 115 -1.74 2.15 -6.01
CA GLY A 115 -1.03 0.89 -6.22
C GLY A 115 -0.30 0.85 -7.56
N SER A 116 0.76 0.07 -7.64
CA SER A 116 1.65 -0.04 -8.81
C SER A 116 0.91 -0.40 -10.12
N LEU A 117 -0.25 -1.05 -10.03
CA LEU A 117 -1.05 -1.37 -11.21
C LEU A 117 -1.54 -0.12 -11.95
N ALA A 118 -1.69 1.02 -11.26
CA ALA A 118 -2.06 2.29 -11.88
C ALA A 118 -0.99 2.78 -12.88
N ARG A 119 0.27 2.44 -12.66
CA ARG A 119 1.36 2.78 -13.59
C ARG A 119 1.24 2.01 -14.89
N LEU A 120 0.85 0.74 -14.83
CA LEU A 120 0.68 -0.10 -16.03
C LEU A 120 -0.32 0.49 -17.02
N THR A 121 -1.37 1.14 -16.52
CA THR A 121 -2.38 1.75 -17.40
C THR A 121 -1.86 2.94 -18.21
N LYS A 122 -0.75 3.54 -17.78
CA LYS A 122 -0.09 4.68 -18.42
C LYS A 122 1.20 4.28 -19.14
N ALA A 123 1.68 3.06 -18.89
CA ALA A 123 2.93 2.59 -19.48
C ALA A 123 2.70 2.20 -20.94
N ILE A 124 3.56 2.71 -21.83
CA ILE A 124 3.57 2.34 -23.23
C ILE A 124 4.80 1.45 -23.45
N TYR A 125 4.56 0.20 -23.79
CA TYR A 125 5.62 -0.72 -24.20
C TYR A 125 5.69 -0.72 -25.73
N ASN A 126 6.74 -0.13 -26.28
CA ASN A 126 6.94 0.02 -27.73
C ASN A 126 8.12 -0.81 -28.27
N THR A 127 8.70 -1.66 -27.45
CA THR A 127 9.81 -2.54 -27.85
C THR A 127 9.26 -3.88 -28.30
N ALA A 128 9.83 -4.42 -29.41
CA ALA A 128 9.46 -5.75 -29.86
C ALA A 128 9.78 -6.79 -28.80
N LEU A 129 8.82 -7.65 -28.48
CA LEU A 129 9.04 -8.79 -27.60
C LEU A 129 9.79 -9.87 -28.36
N SER A 130 10.85 -10.41 -27.76
CA SER A 130 11.53 -11.60 -28.30
C SER A 130 10.59 -12.80 -28.19
N GLU A 131 10.70 -13.72 -29.17
CA GLU A 131 10.03 -15.00 -29.07
C GLU A 131 10.47 -15.72 -27.78
N GLY A 132 9.51 -16.19 -27.00
CA GLY A 132 9.80 -16.81 -25.72
C GLY A 132 8.52 -17.23 -24.98
N LEU A 133 8.69 -17.72 -23.75
CA LEU A 133 7.58 -18.08 -22.89
C LEU A 133 6.79 -16.83 -22.50
N ASP A 134 5.49 -16.95 -22.40
CA ASP A 134 4.57 -15.87 -22.02
C ASP A 134 4.95 -15.22 -20.68
N GLY A 135 5.34 -16.02 -19.67
CA GLY A 135 5.80 -15.51 -18.38
C GLY A 135 7.06 -14.63 -18.51
N ALA A 136 8.02 -14.99 -19.39
CA ALA A 136 9.20 -14.19 -19.63
C ALA A 136 8.87 -12.88 -20.37
N GLN A 137 7.93 -12.91 -21.31
CA GLN A 137 7.45 -11.72 -22.02
C GLN A 137 6.70 -10.78 -21.07
N ILE A 138 5.84 -11.30 -20.19
CA ILE A 138 5.15 -10.53 -19.17
C ILE A 138 6.17 -9.88 -18.21
N ALA A 139 7.17 -10.62 -17.75
CA ALA A 139 8.21 -10.08 -16.88
C ALA A 139 9.02 -8.96 -17.56
N ALA A 140 9.32 -9.10 -18.86
CA ALA A 140 9.99 -8.06 -19.63
C ALA A 140 9.13 -6.78 -19.76
N ILE A 141 7.83 -6.94 -20.04
CA ILE A 141 6.90 -5.82 -20.10
C ILE A 141 6.79 -5.12 -18.74
N LEU A 142 6.62 -5.87 -17.66
CA LEU A 142 6.51 -5.32 -16.30
C LEU A 142 7.78 -4.59 -15.88
N GLY A 143 8.94 -5.17 -16.15
CA GLY A 143 10.24 -4.57 -15.85
C GLY A 143 10.45 -3.25 -16.60
N ALA A 144 10.15 -3.22 -17.89
CA ALA A 144 10.27 -2.02 -18.71
C ALA A 144 9.22 -0.94 -18.38
N ALA A 145 7.97 -1.35 -18.11
CA ALA A 145 6.85 -0.44 -17.87
C ALA A 145 6.91 0.22 -16.49
N LEU A 146 7.40 -0.49 -15.49
CA LEU A 146 7.37 -0.02 -14.11
C LEU A 146 8.70 0.61 -13.69
N ASN A 147 9.78 0.36 -14.42
CA ASN A 147 11.14 0.80 -14.07
C ASN A 147 11.48 0.57 -12.57
N LEU A 148 10.88 -0.46 -12.00
CA LEU A 148 11.04 -0.87 -10.62
C LEU A 148 11.96 -2.07 -10.61
N SER A 149 13.05 -1.98 -9.85
CA SER A 149 13.70 -3.18 -9.36
C SER A 149 12.75 -3.86 -8.36
N TRP A 150 11.90 -4.73 -8.87
CA TRP A 150 11.14 -5.61 -8.00
C TRP A 150 12.15 -6.48 -7.27
N ALA A 151 12.18 -6.41 -5.95
CA ALA A 151 12.71 -7.50 -5.17
C ALA A 151 11.94 -8.74 -5.67
N GLU A 152 12.65 -9.67 -6.28
CA GLU A 152 12.05 -10.90 -6.79
C GLU A 152 11.19 -11.51 -5.69
N VAL A 153 9.88 -11.30 -5.79
CA VAL A 153 8.97 -12.25 -5.21
C VAL A 153 9.14 -13.46 -6.11
N THR A 154 9.99 -14.38 -5.70
CA THR A 154 10.18 -15.68 -6.39
C THR A 154 8.79 -16.22 -6.62
N PRO A 155 8.27 -16.27 -7.85
CA PRO A 155 6.94 -16.80 -8.09
C PRO A 155 7.01 -18.27 -7.71
N THR A 156 6.32 -18.65 -6.62
CA THR A 156 6.15 -20.05 -6.21
C THR A 156 5.15 -20.79 -7.09
N VAL A 157 4.64 -20.14 -8.12
CA VAL A 157 3.76 -20.74 -9.12
C VAL A 157 4.63 -21.14 -10.32
N THR A 158 4.93 -22.40 -10.41
CA THR A 158 5.40 -23.03 -11.67
C THR A 158 4.24 -22.98 -12.65
N TRP A 159 4.31 -22.05 -13.60
CA TRP A 159 3.40 -22.09 -14.74
C TRP A 159 3.78 -23.31 -15.59
N ASP A 160 2.81 -24.14 -15.92
CA ASP A 160 3.03 -25.22 -16.87
C ASP A 160 3.58 -24.62 -18.16
N THR A 161 4.67 -25.20 -18.65
CA THR A 161 5.27 -24.81 -19.92
C THR A 161 4.28 -25.11 -21.04
N TYR A 162 3.62 -24.07 -21.54
CA TYR A 162 2.90 -24.20 -22.80
C TYR A 162 3.93 -24.43 -23.90
N PRO A 163 3.79 -25.51 -24.70
CA PRO A 163 4.70 -25.76 -25.78
C PRO A 163 4.68 -24.59 -26.78
N ALA A 164 5.86 -24.20 -27.26
CA ALA A 164 6.12 -23.06 -28.14
C ALA A 164 5.52 -23.18 -29.56
N THR A 165 4.35 -23.78 -29.73
CA THR A 165 3.71 -24.04 -31.02
C THR A 165 2.45 -23.23 -31.29
N THR A 166 2.11 -22.24 -30.47
CA THR A 166 1.05 -21.32 -30.82
C THR A 166 1.61 -20.06 -31.45
N THR A 167 1.76 -20.09 -32.77
CA THR A 167 1.82 -18.89 -33.62
C THR A 167 0.45 -18.22 -33.58
N TRP A 168 0.42 -16.98 -33.13
CA TRP A 168 -0.77 -16.09 -33.22
C TRP A 168 -0.86 -15.51 -34.61
#